data_fb6d7d1ef761abf7eec166001b942a42
#
_entry.id   fb6d7d1ef761abf7eec166001b942a42
#
_cell.length_a   1.000
_cell.length_b   1.000
_cell.length_c   1.000
_cell.angle_alpha   90.00
_cell.angle_beta   90.00
_cell.angle_gamma   90.00
#
_symmetry.space_group_name_H-M   'P 1'
#
loop_
_entity.id
_entity.type
_entity.pdbx_description
1 polymer ?
#
loop_
_entity_poly.entity_id
_entity_poly.type
_entity_poly.pdbx_seq_one_letter_code
_entity_poly.pdbx_strand_id
1 'polypeptide(L)'
;GIGSAITIWSAHFADTLLHRPALGGAALLDARLYAHSLGTAVVLTGITMGQQAVALIGAGIVMAQAIAGVVAITVQYRRAIAPRLASLALHYAVALVLLATGALLGFLISWSNAHGRSALADGFYLAHTTTMLLGFVGTTVLGTLTVLWPTMLRTPMEPVAPRWTTRGLPYLVGGTALVAACGLWPPLAGLGTLVYLGGACAVLVPAYRTARRVPPTSFATASATASVAWFVGCVAVLGARMSLADDAAAAREVIHSLRLPLAAGFALQILVAALSYLTPVMLGGGPAATRATNAIMDRFAAYRVTAANACLLLALYPGAPWQVRVVAGALAALVTSYLLAGMILSLRE
;
A
#
# COMPACT_ATOMS: atom_id res chain seq x y z
N GLY A 1 0.80 -8.85 -7.77
CA GLY A 1 1.51 -8.32 -6.59
C GLY A 1 0.61 -7.45 -5.69
N ILE A 2 1.15 -6.37 -5.11
CA ILE A 2 0.41 -5.55 -4.13
C ILE A 2 -0.90 -4.96 -4.69
N GLY A 3 -0.94 -4.59 -5.97
CA GLY A 3 -2.16 -4.10 -6.63
C GLY A 3 -3.26 -5.15 -6.68
N SER A 4 -2.93 -6.40 -6.99
CA SER A 4 -3.89 -7.52 -6.99
C SER A 4 -4.40 -7.79 -5.56
N ALA A 5 -3.49 -7.78 -4.57
CA ALA A 5 -3.86 -7.93 -3.17
C ALA A 5 -4.83 -6.81 -2.72
N ILE A 6 -4.54 -5.56 -3.04
CA ILE A 6 -5.43 -4.42 -2.73
C ILE A 6 -6.78 -4.57 -3.44
N THR A 7 -6.82 -5.04 -4.70
CA THR A 7 -8.07 -5.25 -5.45
C THR A 7 -8.97 -6.26 -4.75
N ILE A 8 -8.41 -7.38 -4.28
CA ILE A 8 -9.17 -8.43 -3.55
C ILE A 8 -9.64 -7.89 -2.19
N TRP A 9 -8.69 -7.38 -1.39
CA TRP A 9 -8.97 -7.01 -0.01
C TRP A 9 -9.90 -5.81 0.10
N SER A 10 -9.77 -4.80 -0.79
CA SER A 10 -10.67 -3.65 -0.80
C SER A 10 -12.12 -4.03 -1.06
N ALA A 11 -12.37 -5.04 -1.91
CA ALA A 11 -13.71 -5.56 -2.15
C ALA A 11 -14.27 -6.28 -0.90
N HIS A 12 -13.50 -7.19 -0.31
CA HIS A 12 -13.92 -7.90 0.91
C HIS A 12 -14.15 -6.97 2.10
N PHE A 13 -13.28 -5.96 2.29
CA PHE A 13 -13.51 -4.97 3.33
C PHE A 13 -14.72 -4.10 3.06
N ALA A 14 -14.97 -3.71 1.79
CA ALA A 14 -16.18 -2.97 1.44
C ALA A 14 -17.44 -3.80 1.74
N ASP A 15 -17.47 -5.08 1.39
CA ASP A 15 -18.58 -5.99 1.70
C ASP A 15 -18.85 -6.06 3.21
N THR A 16 -17.80 -6.19 4.00
CA THR A 16 -17.88 -6.26 5.47
C THR A 16 -18.35 -4.93 6.06
N LEU A 17 -17.78 -3.80 5.63
CA LEU A 17 -18.09 -2.47 6.17
C LEU A 17 -19.50 -1.99 5.81
N LEU A 18 -19.99 -2.39 4.63
CA LEU A 18 -21.27 -1.94 4.11
C LEU A 18 -22.41 -2.93 4.38
N HIS A 19 -22.08 -4.13 4.93
CA HIS A 19 -23.04 -5.22 5.15
C HIS A 19 -23.89 -5.54 3.91
N ARG A 20 -23.31 -5.42 2.72
CA ARG A 20 -23.95 -5.65 1.42
C ARG A 20 -22.95 -6.31 0.49
N PRO A 21 -23.33 -7.33 -0.26
CA PRO A 21 -22.46 -7.91 -1.27
C PRO A 21 -22.17 -6.89 -2.39
N ALA A 22 -20.97 -6.97 -2.94
CA ALA A 22 -20.58 -6.15 -4.08
C ALA A 22 -21.48 -6.39 -5.28
N LEU A 23 -21.68 -5.36 -6.11
CA LEU A 23 -22.35 -5.49 -7.40
C LEU A 23 -21.61 -6.54 -8.25
N GLY A 24 -22.35 -7.51 -8.80
CA GLY A 24 -21.79 -8.61 -9.59
C GLY A 24 -21.08 -9.71 -8.79
N GLY A 25 -21.03 -9.58 -7.45
CA GLY A 25 -20.49 -10.61 -6.56
C GLY A 25 -19.06 -11.06 -6.89
N ALA A 26 -18.77 -12.35 -6.67
CA ALA A 26 -17.45 -12.93 -6.93
C ALA A 26 -17.03 -12.84 -8.40
N ALA A 27 -17.96 -13.02 -9.35
CA ALA A 27 -17.66 -12.98 -10.77
C ALA A 27 -17.08 -11.62 -11.21
N LEU A 28 -17.64 -10.50 -10.73
CA LEU A 28 -17.08 -9.18 -11.04
C LEU A 28 -15.72 -8.97 -10.36
N LEU A 29 -15.54 -9.47 -9.14
CA LEU A 29 -14.25 -9.39 -8.45
C LEU A 29 -13.18 -10.17 -9.21
N ASP A 30 -13.47 -11.39 -9.64
CA ASP A 30 -12.55 -12.22 -10.43
C ASP A 30 -12.21 -11.55 -11.76
N ALA A 31 -13.22 -11.05 -12.48
CA ALA A 31 -13.00 -10.32 -13.74
C ALA A 31 -12.08 -9.10 -13.53
N ARG A 32 -12.28 -8.33 -12.47
CA ARG A 32 -11.43 -7.19 -12.13
C ARG A 32 -10.01 -7.61 -11.78
N LEU A 33 -9.84 -8.72 -11.05
CA LEU A 33 -8.53 -9.25 -10.69
C LEU A 33 -7.75 -9.72 -11.92
N TYR A 34 -8.40 -10.47 -12.81
CA TYR A 34 -7.81 -10.88 -14.09
C TYR A 34 -7.48 -9.67 -14.96
N ALA A 35 -8.39 -8.70 -15.09
CA ALA A 35 -8.17 -7.48 -15.86
C ALA A 35 -7.00 -6.66 -15.29
N HIS A 36 -6.89 -6.52 -13.94
CA HIS A 36 -5.77 -5.86 -13.32
C HIS A 36 -4.43 -6.55 -13.61
N SER A 37 -4.39 -7.87 -13.47
CA SER A 37 -3.18 -8.66 -13.70
C SER A 37 -2.76 -8.65 -15.17
N LEU A 38 -3.71 -8.89 -16.07
CA LEU A 38 -3.50 -8.85 -17.52
C LEU A 38 -3.09 -7.45 -17.98
N GLY A 39 -3.84 -6.41 -17.57
CA GLY A 39 -3.52 -5.03 -17.92
C GLY A 39 -2.13 -4.62 -17.47
N THR A 40 -1.73 -5.00 -16.25
CA THR A 40 -0.37 -4.75 -15.75
C THR A 40 0.68 -5.48 -16.60
N ALA A 41 0.46 -6.74 -16.95
CA ALA A 41 1.38 -7.50 -17.81
C ALA A 41 1.51 -6.86 -19.20
N VAL A 42 0.38 -6.43 -19.79
CA VAL A 42 0.35 -5.75 -21.09
C VAL A 42 1.09 -4.40 -21.02
N VAL A 43 0.90 -3.59 -19.96
CA VAL A 43 1.67 -2.35 -19.75
C VAL A 43 3.16 -2.64 -19.72
N LEU A 44 3.59 -3.61 -18.89
CA LEU A 44 5.02 -3.96 -18.77
C LEU A 44 5.59 -4.42 -20.11
N THR A 45 4.88 -5.27 -20.84
CA THR A 45 5.29 -5.72 -22.18
C THR A 45 5.41 -4.53 -23.14
N GLY A 46 4.41 -3.66 -23.17
CA GLY A 46 4.42 -2.47 -24.03
C GLY A 46 5.62 -1.55 -23.74
N ILE A 47 5.91 -1.29 -22.46
CA ILE A 47 7.04 -0.45 -22.06
C ILE A 47 8.37 -1.11 -22.42
N THR A 48 8.56 -2.40 -22.12
CA THR A 48 9.82 -3.12 -22.38
C THR A 48 10.11 -3.28 -23.87
N MET A 49 9.07 -3.40 -24.70
CA MET A 49 9.19 -3.50 -26.15
C MET A 49 9.17 -2.15 -26.88
N GLY A 50 9.03 -1.03 -26.15
CA GLY A 50 8.89 0.29 -26.76
C GLY A 50 7.59 0.49 -27.56
N GLN A 51 6.58 -0.36 -27.33
CA GLN A 51 5.31 -0.37 -28.07
C GLN A 51 4.24 0.44 -27.33
N GLN A 52 4.10 1.72 -27.68
CA GLN A 52 3.19 2.65 -26.99
C GLN A 52 1.71 2.22 -27.07
N ALA A 53 1.26 1.71 -28.22
CA ALA A 53 -0.11 1.25 -28.38
C ALA A 53 -0.43 0.11 -27.41
N VAL A 54 0.51 -0.82 -27.22
CA VAL A 54 0.38 -1.93 -26.26
C VAL A 54 0.34 -1.39 -24.82
N ALA A 55 1.22 -0.44 -24.47
CA ALA A 55 1.19 0.18 -23.14
C ALA A 55 -0.13 0.92 -22.87
N LEU A 56 -0.67 1.63 -23.88
CA LEU A 56 -1.97 2.31 -23.78
C LEU A 56 -3.13 1.33 -23.56
N ILE A 57 -3.16 0.23 -24.31
CA ILE A 57 -4.18 -0.83 -24.12
C ILE A 57 -4.13 -1.37 -22.70
N GLY A 58 -2.93 -1.70 -22.21
CA GLY A 58 -2.75 -2.20 -20.85
C GLY A 58 -3.19 -1.18 -19.78
N ALA A 59 -2.81 0.09 -19.94
CA ALA A 59 -3.24 1.16 -19.04
C ALA A 59 -4.77 1.34 -19.06
N GLY A 60 -5.39 1.28 -20.25
CA GLY A 60 -6.84 1.33 -20.40
C GLY A 60 -7.55 0.20 -19.67
N ILE A 61 -7.02 -1.03 -19.73
CA ILE A 61 -7.57 -2.18 -18.99
C ILE A 61 -7.48 -1.96 -17.48
N VAL A 62 -6.31 -1.48 -16.98
CA VAL A 62 -6.13 -1.16 -15.54
C VAL A 62 -7.09 -0.04 -15.11
N MET A 63 -7.27 0.99 -15.91
CA MET A 63 -8.22 2.07 -15.64
C MET A 63 -9.67 1.55 -15.59
N ALA A 64 -10.08 0.78 -16.58
CA ALA A 64 -11.45 0.26 -16.69
C ALA A 64 -11.82 -0.61 -15.48
N GLN A 65 -10.93 -1.53 -15.05
CA GLN A 65 -11.18 -2.35 -13.87
C GLN A 65 -11.20 -1.53 -12.57
N ALA A 66 -10.37 -0.47 -12.47
CA ALA A 66 -10.39 0.42 -11.32
C ALA A 66 -11.70 1.20 -11.24
N ILE A 67 -12.16 1.76 -12.38
CA ILE A 67 -13.44 2.46 -12.49
C ILE A 67 -14.61 1.51 -12.17
N ALA A 68 -14.59 0.28 -12.68
CA ALA A 68 -15.59 -0.72 -12.32
C ALA A 68 -15.64 -0.97 -10.81
N GLY A 69 -14.50 -0.98 -10.13
CA GLY A 69 -14.40 -1.06 -8.67
C GLY A 69 -14.98 0.16 -7.96
N VAL A 70 -14.70 1.36 -8.44
CA VAL A 70 -15.29 2.60 -7.91
C VAL A 70 -16.81 2.55 -8.02
N VAL A 71 -17.34 2.16 -9.18
CA VAL A 71 -18.78 2.03 -9.40
C VAL A 71 -19.39 0.99 -8.45
N ALA A 72 -18.76 -0.19 -8.33
CA ALA A 72 -19.23 -1.25 -7.45
C ALA A 72 -19.34 -0.76 -5.99
N ILE A 73 -18.26 -0.19 -5.45
CA ILE A 73 -18.24 0.33 -4.06
C ILE A 73 -19.23 1.49 -3.89
N THR A 74 -19.35 2.39 -4.87
CA THR A 74 -20.27 3.53 -4.78
C THR A 74 -21.74 3.08 -4.78
N VAL A 75 -22.10 2.13 -5.65
CA VAL A 75 -23.46 1.56 -5.67
C VAL A 75 -23.75 0.83 -4.36
N GLN A 76 -22.80 0.05 -3.88
CA GLN A 76 -22.89 -0.67 -2.61
C GLN A 76 -23.06 0.30 -1.42
N TYR A 77 -22.28 1.38 -1.40
CA TYR A 77 -22.37 2.44 -0.38
C TYR A 77 -23.74 3.11 -0.37
N ARG A 78 -24.29 3.46 -1.55
CA ARG A 78 -25.61 4.07 -1.69
C ARG A 78 -26.75 3.13 -1.26
N ARG A 79 -26.54 1.82 -1.34
CA ARG A 79 -27.54 0.80 -0.93
C ARG A 79 -27.35 0.37 0.53
N ALA A 80 -26.30 0.78 1.19
CA ALA A 80 -26.03 0.44 2.57
C ALA A 80 -27.03 1.16 3.51
N ILE A 81 -27.60 0.42 4.46
CA ILE A 81 -28.51 0.97 5.46
C ILE A 81 -27.68 1.49 6.64
N ALA A 82 -27.11 2.68 6.47
CA ALA A 82 -26.36 3.44 7.48
C ALA A 82 -25.47 2.61 8.45
N PRO A 83 -24.61 1.70 7.97
CA PRO A 83 -23.72 1.01 8.87
C PRO A 83 -22.71 2.00 9.47
N ARG A 84 -22.39 1.81 10.74
CA ARG A 84 -21.54 2.70 11.55
C ARG A 84 -20.17 3.00 10.90
N LEU A 85 -19.65 2.06 10.12
CA LEU A 85 -18.32 2.12 9.50
C LEU A 85 -18.37 2.34 7.98
N ALA A 86 -19.55 2.63 7.41
CA ALA A 86 -19.72 2.77 5.96
C ALA A 86 -18.76 3.79 5.32
N SER A 87 -18.51 4.91 6.01
CA SER A 87 -17.63 5.96 5.49
C SER A 87 -16.18 5.51 5.27
N LEU A 88 -15.73 4.44 5.94
CA LEU A 88 -14.39 3.88 5.71
C LEU A 88 -14.26 3.22 4.34
N ALA A 89 -15.37 2.74 3.75
CA ALA A 89 -15.36 2.19 2.39
C ALA A 89 -14.98 3.23 1.32
N LEU A 90 -15.16 4.52 1.61
CA LEU A 90 -14.74 5.60 0.71
C LEU A 90 -13.24 5.64 0.48
N HIS A 91 -12.42 5.18 1.42
CA HIS A 91 -10.96 5.08 1.23
C HIS A 91 -10.62 4.14 0.07
N TYR A 92 -11.34 3.02 -0.06
CA TYR A 92 -11.12 2.08 -1.16
C TYR A 92 -11.61 2.64 -2.50
N ALA A 93 -12.76 3.33 -2.51
CA ALA A 93 -13.25 3.98 -3.73
C ALA A 93 -12.27 5.06 -4.21
N VAL A 94 -11.79 5.92 -3.31
CA VAL A 94 -10.80 6.96 -3.60
C VAL A 94 -9.46 6.35 -4.04
N ALA A 95 -8.99 5.30 -3.36
CA ALA A 95 -7.77 4.61 -3.77
C ALA A 95 -7.86 4.05 -5.20
N LEU A 96 -9.02 3.51 -5.59
CA LEU A 96 -9.24 3.03 -6.97
C LEU A 96 -9.31 4.18 -7.99
N VAL A 97 -9.84 5.34 -7.62
CA VAL A 97 -9.74 6.55 -8.47
C VAL A 97 -8.28 6.93 -8.68
N LEU A 98 -7.48 6.92 -7.60
CA LEU A 98 -6.05 7.24 -7.68
C LEU A 98 -5.25 6.16 -8.45
N LEU A 99 -5.68 4.89 -8.42
CA LEU A 99 -5.13 3.84 -9.29
C LEU A 99 -5.39 4.15 -10.77
N ALA A 100 -6.63 4.54 -11.11
CA ALA A 100 -6.98 4.91 -12.49
C ALA A 100 -6.18 6.13 -12.96
N THR A 101 -6.07 7.16 -12.11
CA THR A 101 -5.24 8.35 -12.38
C THR A 101 -3.77 7.97 -12.53
N GLY A 102 -3.25 7.09 -11.66
CA GLY A 102 -1.88 6.58 -11.77
C GLY A 102 -1.63 5.84 -13.08
N ALA A 103 -2.57 4.99 -13.53
CA ALA A 103 -2.43 4.29 -14.81
C ALA A 103 -2.34 5.25 -16.00
N LEU A 104 -3.17 6.32 -16.00
CA LEU A 104 -3.10 7.37 -17.01
C LEU A 104 -1.74 8.10 -16.98
N LEU A 105 -1.28 8.50 -15.79
CA LEU A 105 0.02 9.17 -15.64
C LEU A 105 1.19 8.28 -16.10
N GLY A 106 1.11 6.97 -15.80
CA GLY A 106 2.10 6.00 -16.27
C GLY A 106 2.16 5.90 -17.79
N PHE A 107 1.00 5.94 -18.47
CA PHE A 107 0.96 6.03 -19.93
C PHE A 107 1.57 7.34 -20.44
N LEU A 108 1.27 8.48 -19.80
CA LEU A 108 1.80 9.79 -20.19
C LEU A 108 3.33 9.88 -20.09
N ILE A 109 3.96 9.13 -19.17
CA ILE A 109 5.43 8.98 -19.11
C ILE A 109 5.95 8.38 -20.42
N SER A 110 5.38 7.23 -20.83
CA SER A 110 5.78 6.53 -22.04
C SER A 110 5.58 7.39 -23.29
N TRP A 111 4.42 8.04 -23.37
CA TRP A 111 4.10 8.94 -24.46
C TRP A 111 5.09 10.14 -24.54
N SER A 112 5.39 10.78 -23.41
CA SER A 112 6.31 11.92 -23.36
C SER A 112 7.73 11.53 -23.79
N ASN A 113 8.23 10.39 -23.31
CA ASN A 113 9.56 9.88 -23.71
C ASN A 113 9.65 9.61 -25.21
N ALA A 114 8.62 9.04 -25.80
CA ALA A 114 8.62 8.73 -27.23
C ALA A 114 8.54 9.97 -28.13
N HIS A 115 8.07 11.11 -27.59
CA HIS A 115 8.06 12.39 -28.30
C HIS A 115 9.25 13.29 -27.92
N GLY A 116 10.27 12.75 -27.24
CA GLY A 116 11.48 13.52 -26.86
C GLY A 116 11.25 14.59 -25.79
N ARG A 117 10.14 14.50 -25.03
CA ARG A 117 9.76 15.48 -24.00
C ARG A 117 10.19 15.01 -22.62
N SER A 118 11.50 14.90 -22.37
CA SER A 118 12.07 14.34 -21.15
C SER A 118 11.62 15.08 -19.87
N ALA A 119 11.62 16.40 -19.87
CA ALA A 119 11.18 17.18 -18.70
C ALA A 119 9.70 16.90 -18.32
N LEU A 120 8.81 16.72 -19.31
CA LEU A 120 7.43 16.30 -19.05
C LEU A 120 7.36 14.86 -18.55
N ALA A 121 8.20 13.97 -19.07
CA ALA A 121 8.27 12.58 -18.62
C ALA A 121 8.70 12.50 -17.16
N ASP A 122 9.66 13.29 -16.72
CA ASP A 122 10.08 13.37 -15.32
C ASP A 122 8.95 13.91 -14.42
N GLY A 123 8.27 14.97 -14.84
CA GLY A 123 7.08 15.49 -14.13
C GLY A 123 5.98 14.45 -14.00
N PHE A 124 5.63 13.73 -15.07
CA PHE A 124 4.65 12.64 -15.01
C PHE A 124 5.13 11.44 -14.19
N TYR A 125 6.42 11.15 -14.18
CA TYR A 125 7.00 10.12 -13.33
C TYR A 125 6.80 10.44 -11.85
N LEU A 126 7.08 11.67 -11.43
CA LEU A 126 6.85 12.14 -10.07
C LEU A 126 5.35 12.02 -9.71
N ALA A 127 4.48 12.51 -10.57
CA ALA A 127 3.03 12.45 -10.38
C ALA A 127 2.52 11.00 -10.30
N HIS A 128 2.95 10.12 -11.23
CA HIS A 128 2.60 8.70 -11.24
C HIS A 128 3.01 8.01 -9.95
N THR A 129 4.31 8.09 -9.61
CA THR A 129 4.87 7.34 -8.49
C THR A 129 4.27 7.79 -7.15
N THR A 130 4.10 9.09 -6.95
CA THR A 130 3.49 9.62 -5.72
C THR A 130 1.99 9.31 -5.65
N THR A 131 1.25 9.39 -6.75
CA THR A 131 -0.17 8.98 -6.81
C THR A 131 -0.33 7.49 -6.50
N MET A 132 0.53 6.64 -7.03
CA MET A 132 0.49 5.20 -6.75
C MET A 132 0.88 4.89 -5.31
N LEU A 133 1.95 5.51 -4.80
CA LEU A 133 2.48 5.23 -3.47
C LEU A 133 1.61 5.83 -2.36
N LEU A 134 1.40 7.14 -2.37
CA LEU A 134 0.65 7.85 -1.32
C LEU A 134 -0.86 7.68 -1.54
N GLY A 135 -1.30 7.84 -2.77
CA GLY A 135 -2.70 7.80 -3.13
C GLY A 135 -3.27 6.37 -3.09
N PHE A 136 -2.87 5.51 -4.00
CA PHE A 136 -3.45 4.17 -4.10
C PHE A 136 -3.07 3.28 -2.91
N VAL A 137 -1.78 3.04 -2.70
CA VAL A 137 -1.31 2.11 -1.66
C VAL A 137 -1.48 2.72 -0.27
N GLY A 138 -1.00 3.94 -0.06
CA GLY A 138 -1.01 4.59 1.26
C GLY A 138 -2.43 4.82 1.78
N THR A 139 -3.33 5.35 0.96
CA THR A 139 -4.74 5.56 1.36
C THR A 139 -5.45 4.24 1.68
N THR A 140 -5.18 3.17 0.88
CA THR A 140 -5.73 1.84 1.17
C THR A 140 -5.22 1.30 2.50
N VAL A 141 -3.92 1.33 2.73
CA VAL A 141 -3.30 0.81 3.97
C VAL A 141 -3.82 1.57 5.18
N LEU A 142 -3.81 2.91 5.13
CA LEU A 142 -4.28 3.74 6.26
C LEU A 142 -5.77 3.52 6.54
N GLY A 143 -6.63 3.46 5.52
CA GLY A 143 -8.04 3.15 5.70
C GLY A 143 -8.27 1.77 6.33
N THR A 144 -7.53 0.77 5.86
CA THR A 144 -7.59 -0.61 6.36
C THR A 144 -7.12 -0.74 7.81
N LEU A 145 -6.05 -0.02 8.18
CA LEU A 145 -5.52 -0.05 9.55
C LEU A 145 -6.55 0.34 10.60
N THR A 146 -7.49 1.24 10.28
CA THR A 146 -8.53 1.65 11.24
C THR A 146 -9.37 0.48 11.76
N VAL A 147 -9.63 -0.52 10.92
CA VAL A 147 -10.41 -1.71 11.27
C VAL A 147 -9.50 -2.89 11.61
N LEU A 148 -8.50 -3.13 10.79
CA LEU A 148 -7.66 -4.31 10.92
C LEU A 148 -6.74 -4.25 12.14
N TRP A 149 -6.21 -3.08 12.49
CA TRP A 149 -5.28 -2.93 13.58
C TRP A 149 -5.84 -3.36 14.95
N PRO A 150 -7.01 -2.84 15.42
CA PRO A 150 -7.61 -3.31 16.67
C PRO A 150 -7.99 -4.78 16.62
N THR A 151 -8.40 -5.30 15.44
CA THR A 151 -8.71 -6.71 15.24
C THR A 151 -7.46 -7.60 15.41
N MET A 152 -6.34 -7.21 14.83
CA MET A 152 -5.05 -7.89 14.97
C MET A 152 -4.56 -7.89 16.44
N LEU A 153 -4.79 -6.80 17.15
CA LEU A 153 -4.48 -6.66 18.58
C LEU A 153 -5.53 -7.31 19.51
N ARG A 154 -6.62 -7.86 18.94
CA ARG A 154 -7.73 -8.46 19.70
C ARG A 154 -8.29 -7.52 20.78
N THR A 155 -8.47 -6.26 20.43
CA THR A 155 -8.95 -5.21 21.35
C THR A 155 -10.02 -4.35 20.67
N PRO A 156 -10.91 -3.71 21.45
CA PRO A 156 -11.90 -2.80 20.88
C PRO A 156 -11.23 -1.63 20.14
N MET A 157 -11.86 -1.23 19.03
CA MET A 157 -11.45 -0.05 18.27
C MET A 157 -11.63 1.22 19.12
N GLU A 158 -10.70 2.16 18.98
CA GLU A 158 -10.85 3.52 19.51
C GLU A 158 -12.15 4.17 19.00
N PRO A 159 -13.03 4.69 19.88
CA PRO A 159 -14.33 5.22 19.47
C PRO A 159 -14.25 6.36 18.44
N VAL A 160 -13.17 7.14 18.49
CA VAL A 160 -12.95 8.28 17.58
C VAL A 160 -12.35 7.88 16.24
N ALA A 161 -11.75 6.68 16.13
CA ALA A 161 -10.97 6.25 14.97
C ALA A 161 -11.76 6.35 13.64
N PRO A 162 -12.99 5.82 13.49
CA PRO A 162 -13.70 5.89 12.21
C PRO A 162 -13.96 7.33 11.76
N ARG A 163 -14.35 8.20 12.70
CA ARG A 163 -14.64 9.61 12.42
C ARG A 163 -13.38 10.38 12.03
N TRP A 164 -12.27 10.15 12.73
CA TRP A 164 -11.01 10.81 12.43
C TRP A 164 -10.46 10.34 11.10
N THR A 165 -10.45 9.04 10.83
CA THR A 165 -10.00 8.47 9.55
C THR A 165 -10.79 9.05 8.38
N THR A 166 -12.12 9.10 8.48
CA THR A 166 -12.96 9.70 7.43
C THR A 166 -12.63 11.18 7.20
N ARG A 167 -12.38 11.95 8.27
CA ARG A 167 -11.98 13.36 8.16
C ARG A 167 -10.55 13.54 7.65
N GLY A 168 -9.68 12.55 7.84
CA GLY A 168 -8.32 12.52 7.32
C GLY A 168 -8.25 12.31 5.80
N LEU A 169 -9.24 11.66 5.20
CA LEU A 169 -9.23 11.30 3.78
C LEU A 169 -9.00 12.49 2.83
N PRO A 170 -9.67 13.65 2.95
CA PRO A 170 -9.39 14.81 2.10
C PRO A 170 -7.94 15.30 2.19
N TYR A 171 -7.33 15.21 3.36
CA TYR A 171 -5.92 15.60 3.55
C TYR A 171 -4.97 14.59 2.90
N LEU A 172 -5.28 13.29 2.95
CA LEU A 172 -4.50 12.27 2.23
C LEU A 172 -4.55 12.51 0.72
N VAL A 173 -5.74 12.79 0.17
CA VAL A 173 -5.93 13.09 -1.25
C VAL A 173 -5.27 14.40 -1.65
N GLY A 174 -5.54 15.48 -0.92
CA GLY A 174 -4.97 16.81 -1.18
C GLY A 174 -3.44 16.80 -1.05
N GLY A 175 -2.91 16.16 0.00
CA GLY A 175 -1.47 15.98 0.17
C GLY A 175 -0.84 15.20 -0.99
N THR A 176 -1.47 14.10 -1.42
CA THR A 176 -1.03 13.34 -2.59
C THR A 176 -1.01 14.20 -3.85
N ALA A 177 -2.07 14.98 -4.10
CA ALA A 177 -2.15 15.85 -5.27
C ALA A 177 -1.07 16.94 -5.27
N LEU A 178 -0.78 17.54 -4.11
CA LEU A 178 0.29 18.53 -3.97
C LEU A 178 1.67 17.92 -4.21
N VAL A 179 1.96 16.73 -3.62
CA VAL A 179 3.23 16.03 -3.89
C VAL A 179 3.33 15.65 -5.37
N ALA A 180 2.24 15.18 -5.99
CA ALA A 180 2.22 14.82 -7.40
C ALA A 180 2.51 16.02 -8.33
N ALA A 181 2.14 17.21 -7.90
CA ALA A 181 2.37 18.46 -8.64
C ALA A 181 3.77 19.07 -8.44
N CYS A 182 4.66 18.45 -7.66
CA CYS A 182 5.99 18.97 -7.34
C CYS A 182 6.89 19.16 -8.58
N GLY A 183 6.62 18.45 -9.67
CA GLY A 183 7.31 18.67 -10.96
C GLY A 183 7.05 20.05 -11.56
N LEU A 184 5.99 20.76 -11.14
CA LEU A 184 5.71 22.14 -11.52
C LEU A 184 6.43 23.14 -10.61
N TRP A 185 6.51 22.82 -9.32
CA TRP A 185 7.14 23.64 -8.29
C TRP A 185 7.57 22.77 -7.12
N PRO A 186 8.89 22.50 -6.96
CA PRO A 186 9.41 21.56 -5.97
C PRO A 186 8.91 21.74 -4.52
N PRO A 187 8.75 22.98 -3.98
CA PRO A 187 8.23 23.17 -2.62
C PRO A 187 6.85 22.55 -2.36
N LEU A 188 6.05 22.28 -3.41
CA LEU A 188 4.77 21.56 -3.26
C LEU A 188 4.96 20.16 -2.66
N ALA A 189 6.12 19.52 -2.85
CA ALA A 189 6.42 18.24 -2.23
C ALA A 189 6.44 18.33 -0.70
N GLY A 190 7.08 19.34 -0.16
CA GLY A 190 7.13 19.59 1.30
C GLY A 190 5.76 19.92 1.87
N LEU A 191 5.06 20.89 1.26
CA LEU A 191 3.70 21.26 1.67
C LEU A 191 2.74 20.07 1.60
N GLY A 192 2.73 19.36 0.46
CA GLY A 192 1.88 18.19 0.25
C GLY A 192 2.16 17.07 1.25
N THR A 193 3.44 16.85 1.58
CA THR A 193 3.84 15.87 2.60
C THR A 193 3.31 16.26 3.98
N LEU A 194 3.40 17.51 4.38
CA LEU A 194 2.84 17.98 5.66
C LEU A 194 1.33 17.77 5.72
N VAL A 195 0.62 18.12 4.65
CA VAL A 195 -0.83 17.89 4.53
C VAL A 195 -1.15 16.40 4.60
N TYR A 196 -0.43 15.57 3.86
CA TYR A 196 -0.60 14.11 3.84
C TYR A 196 -0.37 13.49 5.22
N LEU A 197 0.74 13.84 5.89
CA LEU A 197 1.05 13.34 7.22
C LEU A 197 0.03 13.82 8.26
N GLY A 198 -0.52 15.03 8.13
CA GLY A 198 -1.66 15.51 8.92
C GLY A 198 -2.88 14.60 8.77
N GLY A 199 -3.22 14.19 7.54
CA GLY A 199 -4.25 13.20 7.26
C GLY A 199 -3.93 11.82 7.83
N ALA A 200 -2.68 11.37 7.70
CA ALA A 200 -2.22 10.11 8.25
C ALA A 200 -2.28 10.09 9.79
N CYS A 201 -1.99 11.19 10.47
CA CYS A 201 -2.13 11.30 11.92
C CYS A 201 -3.55 11.01 12.40
N ALA A 202 -4.57 11.31 11.60
CA ALA A 202 -5.95 10.98 11.95
C ALA A 202 -6.20 9.47 12.08
N VAL A 203 -5.40 8.65 11.41
CA VAL A 203 -5.40 7.18 11.53
C VAL A 203 -4.41 6.71 12.58
N LEU A 204 -3.19 7.24 12.53
CA LEU A 204 -2.06 6.72 13.31
C LEU A 204 -2.16 7.06 14.81
N VAL A 205 -2.75 8.21 15.18
CA VAL A 205 -2.93 8.56 16.60
C VAL A 205 -3.89 7.61 17.31
N PRO A 206 -5.09 7.29 16.80
CA PRO A 206 -5.94 6.25 17.38
C PRO A 206 -5.27 4.87 17.39
N ALA A 207 -4.56 4.50 16.32
CA ALA A 207 -3.83 3.23 16.25
C ALA A 207 -2.73 3.14 17.33
N TYR A 208 -1.98 4.22 17.54
CA TYR A 208 -0.98 4.31 18.60
C TYR A 208 -1.60 4.18 20.01
N ARG A 209 -2.74 4.85 20.26
CA ARG A 209 -3.46 4.72 21.53
C ARG A 209 -3.90 3.29 21.79
N THR A 210 -4.35 2.60 20.76
CA THR A 210 -4.71 1.17 20.82
C THR A 210 -3.47 0.32 21.16
N ALA A 211 -2.33 0.56 20.49
CA ALA A 211 -1.08 -0.16 20.73
C ALA A 211 -0.50 0.08 22.13
N ARG A 212 -0.72 1.27 22.72
CA ARG A 212 -0.32 1.52 24.10
C ARG A 212 -1.10 0.73 25.14
N ARG A 213 -2.36 0.39 24.83
CA ARG A 213 -3.19 -0.47 25.71
C ARG A 213 -2.86 -1.94 25.53
N VAL A 214 -2.70 -2.36 24.28
CA VAL A 214 -2.35 -3.74 23.93
C VAL A 214 -1.15 -3.72 22.99
N PRO A 215 0.06 -3.95 23.52
CA PRO A 215 1.30 -3.90 22.73
C PRO A 215 1.30 -4.93 21.58
N PRO A 216 1.91 -4.58 20.43
CA PRO A 216 2.05 -5.47 19.29
C PRO A 216 3.13 -6.55 19.56
N THR A 217 2.71 -7.76 19.89
CA THR A 217 3.61 -8.87 20.26
C THR A 217 3.66 -10.00 19.21
N SER A 218 2.61 -10.15 18.39
CA SER A 218 2.60 -11.12 17.31
C SER A 218 3.51 -10.68 16.14
N PHE A 219 3.94 -11.64 15.31
CA PHE A 219 4.71 -11.30 14.10
C PHE A 219 3.95 -10.32 13.19
N ALA A 220 2.67 -10.57 12.98
CA ALA A 220 1.82 -9.74 12.15
C ALA A 220 1.74 -8.28 12.67
N THR A 221 1.49 -8.09 13.97
CA THR A 221 1.35 -6.75 14.56
C THR A 221 2.69 -6.01 14.65
N ALA A 222 3.77 -6.68 15.03
CA ALA A 222 5.10 -6.08 15.10
C ALA A 222 5.62 -5.68 13.70
N SER A 223 5.39 -6.56 12.70
CA SER A 223 5.76 -6.29 11.30
C SER A 223 4.95 -5.14 10.70
N ALA A 224 3.63 -5.07 10.98
CA ALA A 224 2.80 -3.95 10.55
C ALA A 224 3.25 -2.62 11.18
N THR A 225 3.63 -2.63 12.46
CA THR A 225 4.18 -1.44 13.14
C THR A 225 5.46 -0.95 12.46
N ALA A 226 6.41 -1.85 12.21
CA ALA A 226 7.66 -1.53 11.54
C ALA A 226 7.43 -1.02 10.12
N SER A 227 6.51 -1.64 9.36
CA SER A 227 6.13 -1.21 8.03
C SER A 227 5.57 0.22 8.01
N VAL A 228 4.68 0.56 8.94
CA VAL A 228 4.14 1.93 9.08
C VAL A 228 5.24 2.93 9.44
N ALA A 229 6.18 2.55 10.30
CA ALA A 229 7.33 3.41 10.63
C ALA A 229 8.20 3.68 9.39
N TRP A 230 8.49 2.66 8.58
CA TRP A 230 9.18 2.83 7.29
C TRP A 230 8.40 3.76 6.36
N PHE A 231 7.10 3.57 6.23
CA PHE A 231 6.25 4.41 5.38
C PHE A 231 6.31 5.88 5.79
N VAL A 232 6.04 6.17 7.06
CA VAL A 232 6.07 7.55 7.58
C VAL A 232 7.45 8.19 7.42
N GLY A 233 8.52 7.46 7.78
CA GLY A 233 9.88 7.93 7.63
C GLY A 233 10.25 8.21 6.17
N CYS A 234 9.94 7.29 5.26
CA CYS A 234 10.19 7.49 3.83
C CYS A 234 9.38 8.65 3.25
N VAL A 235 8.12 8.81 3.63
CA VAL A 235 7.28 9.93 3.18
C VAL A 235 7.84 11.27 3.68
N ALA A 236 8.28 11.34 4.92
CA ALA A 236 8.91 12.55 5.46
C ALA A 236 10.21 12.91 4.72
N VAL A 237 11.09 11.91 4.50
CA VAL A 237 12.34 12.11 3.74
C VAL A 237 12.05 12.49 2.29
N LEU A 238 11.07 11.84 1.65
CA LEU A 238 10.65 12.14 0.30
C LEU A 238 10.23 13.61 0.17
N GLY A 239 9.31 14.08 1.02
CA GLY A 239 8.83 15.46 0.99
C GLY A 239 9.94 16.49 1.24
N ALA A 240 10.77 16.23 2.27
CA ALA A 240 11.86 17.13 2.62
C ALA A 240 12.91 17.25 1.49
N ARG A 241 13.34 16.13 0.90
CA ARG A 241 14.37 16.15 -0.16
C ARG A 241 13.82 16.62 -1.50
N MET A 242 12.60 16.23 -1.88
CA MET A 242 12.00 16.69 -3.13
C MET A 242 11.67 18.18 -3.13
N SER A 243 11.33 18.76 -1.97
CA SER A 243 11.07 20.19 -1.85
C SER A 243 12.33 21.06 -2.05
N LEU A 244 13.51 20.46 -1.92
CA LEU A 244 14.81 21.10 -2.10
C LEU A 244 15.46 20.72 -3.43
N ALA A 245 14.78 19.97 -4.29
CA ALA A 245 15.29 19.59 -5.59
C ALA A 245 15.28 20.79 -6.55
N ASP A 246 16.32 20.91 -7.39
CA ASP A 246 16.44 22.00 -8.34
C ASP A 246 15.44 21.87 -9.50
N ASP A 247 15.14 20.62 -9.89
CA ASP A 247 14.23 20.30 -10.99
C ASP A 247 13.54 18.93 -10.81
N ALA A 248 12.69 18.56 -11.76
CA ALA A 248 11.96 17.30 -11.74
C ALA A 248 12.90 16.08 -11.85
N ALA A 249 14.03 16.17 -12.55
CA ALA A 249 14.98 15.08 -12.66
C ALA A 249 15.69 14.83 -11.33
N ALA A 250 16.12 15.88 -10.63
CA ALA A 250 16.68 15.77 -9.29
C ALA A 250 15.66 15.19 -8.28
N ALA A 251 14.38 15.62 -8.34
CA ALA A 251 13.31 15.07 -7.52
C ALA A 251 13.07 13.57 -7.81
N ARG A 252 13.20 13.14 -9.07
CA ARG A 252 13.11 11.73 -9.46
C ARG A 252 14.19 10.88 -8.80
N GLU A 253 15.42 11.38 -8.69
CA GLU A 253 16.51 10.67 -8.01
C GLU A 253 16.22 10.47 -6.52
N VAL A 254 15.48 11.37 -5.87
CA VAL A 254 15.01 11.17 -4.49
C VAL A 254 14.12 9.92 -4.41
N ILE A 255 13.16 9.76 -5.33
CA ILE A 255 12.30 8.56 -5.38
C ILE A 255 13.15 7.31 -5.61
N HIS A 256 14.11 7.35 -6.52
CA HIS A 256 15.00 6.22 -6.79
C HIS A 256 15.79 5.81 -5.54
N SER A 257 16.25 6.77 -4.73
CA SER A 257 16.97 6.48 -3.49
C SER A 257 16.09 5.81 -2.43
N LEU A 258 14.78 6.05 -2.45
CA LEU A 258 13.80 5.51 -1.49
C LEU A 258 13.11 4.23 -1.95
N ARG A 259 13.37 3.76 -3.19
CA ARG A 259 12.67 2.59 -3.75
C ARG A 259 12.81 1.32 -2.91
N LEU A 260 14.01 1.03 -2.40
CA LEU A 260 14.24 -0.17 -1.60
C LEU A 260 13.61 -0.09 -0.20
N PRO A 261 13.76 0.99 0.60
CA PRO A 261 13.06 1.12 1.87
C PRO A 261 11.52 1.13 1.70
N LEU A 262 11.00 1.72 0.64
CA LEU A 262 9.56 1.68 0.35
C LEU A 262 9.07 0.30 -0.10
N ALA A 263 9.84 -0.40 -0.94
CA ALA A 263 9.46 -1.72 -1.41
C ALA A 263 9.60 -2.79 -0.32
N ALA A 264 10.73 -2.87 0.36
CA ALA A 264 11.03 -3.90 1.34
C ALA A 264 10.57 -3.50 2.76
N GLY A 265 10.86 -2.28 3.20
CA GLY A 265 10.52 -1.80 4.53
C GLY A 265 9.02 -1.57 4.70
N PHE A 266 8.36 -0.98 3.70
CA PHE A 266 6.93 -0.73 3.76
C PHE A 266 6.09 -1.78 3.04
N ALA A 267 6.13 -1.82 1.69
CA ALA A 267 5.15 -2.55 0.89
C ALA A 267 5.19 -4.08 1.11
N LEU A 268 6.38 -4.68 1.08
CA LEU A 268 6.53 -6.11 1.34
C LEU A 268 6.21 -6.42 2.80
N GLN A 269 6.68 -5.62 3.74
CA GLN A 269 6.51 -5.90 5.16
C GLN A 269 5.04 -5.79 5.61
N ILE A 270 4.27 -4.80 5.10
CA ILE A 270 2.83 -4.71 5.39
C ILE A 270 2.05 -5.87 4.74
N LEU A 271 2.44 -6.30 3.54
CA LEU A 271 1.83 -7.45 2.87
C LEU A 271 2.08 -8.73 3.66
N VAL A 272 3.31 -8.97 4.08
CA VAL A 272 3.68 -10.15 4.88
C VAL A 272 2.96 -10.14 6.24
N ALA A 273 2.84 -8.97 6.88
CA ALA A 273 2.08 -8.80 8.12
C ALA A 273 0.60 -9.17 7.94
N ALA A 274 -0.03 -8.63 6.88
CA ALA A 274 -1.43 -8.90 6.58
C ALA A 274 -1.67 -10.39 6.27
N LEU A 275 -0.83 -10.99 5.42
CA LEU A 275 -0.94 -12.40 5.08
C LEU A 275 -0.71 -13.31 6.29
N SER A 276 0.26 -13.00 7.16
CA SER A 276 0.49 -13.78 8.39
C SER A 276 -0.72 -13.76 9.34
N TYR A 277 -1.44 -12.63 9.39
CA TYR A 277 -2.66 -12.53 10.17
C TYR A 277 -3.85 -13.24 9.52
N LEU A 278 -3.98 -13.13 8.19
CA LEU A 278 -5.15 -13.62 7.46
C LEU A 278 -5.07 -15.11 7.14
N THR A 279 -3.87 -15.68 7.00
CA THR A 279 -3.69 -17.12 6.70
C THR A 279 -4.44 -18.02 7.68
N PRO A 280 -4.32 -17.87 9.01
CA PRO A 280 -5.08 -18.70 9.95
C PRO A 280 -6.61 -18.56 9.81
N VAL A 281 -7.07 -17.36 9.44
CA VAL A 281 -8.51 -17.10 9.24
C VAL A 281 -9.00 -17.74 7.95
N MET A 282 -8.20 -17.70 6.89
CA MET A 282 -8.57 -18.25 5.58
C MET A 282 -8.52 -19.77 5.52
N LEU A 283 -7.59 -20.40 6.23
CA LEU A 283 -7.49 -21.87 6.29
C LEU A 283 -8.65 -22.48 7.08
N GLY A 284 -9.22 -21.76 8.06
CA GLY A 284 -10.35 -22.23 8.83
C GLY A 284 -9.99 -23.40 9.75
N GLY A 285 -10.82 -24.45 9.77
CA GLY A 285 -10.58 -25.65 10.60
C GLY A 285 -11.00 -25.51 12.07
N GLY A 286 -11.60 -24.39 12.44
CA GLY A 286 -12.07 -24.12 13.79
C GLY A 286 -11.01 -23.57 14.76
N PRO A 287 -11.37 -23.38 16.04
CA PRO A 287 -10.49 -22.67 17.00
C PRO A 287 -9.16 -23.36 17.30
N ALA A 288 -9.09 -24.69 17.21
CA ALA A 288 -7.86 -25.45 17.47
C ALA A 288 -6.86 -25.27 16.32
N ALA A 289 -7.29 -25.50 15.07
CA ALA A 289 -6.46 -25.31 13.88
C ALA A 289 -6.00 -23.84 13.75
N THR A 290 -6.90 -22.88 14.00
CA THR A 290 -6.53 -21.45 14.00
C THR A 290 -5.45 -21.13 15.03
N ARG A 291 -5.49 -21.72 16.24
CA ARG A 291 -4.44 -21.54 17.25
C ARG A 291 -3.12 -22.15 16.82
N ALA A 292 -3.14 -23.37 16.25
CA ALA A 292 -1.94 -24.04 15.76
C ALA A 292 -1.27 -23.22 14.64
N THR A 293 -2.04 -22.77 13.65
CA THR A 293 -1.57 -21.93 12.56
C THR A 293 -1.00 -20.58 13.06
N ASN A 294 -1.68 -19.94 14.01
CA ASN A 294 -1.15 -18.70 14.64
C ASN A 294 0.20 -18.95 15.33
N ALA A 295 0.34 -20.07 16.05
CA ALA A 295 1.62 -20.41 16.71
C ALA A 295 2.75 -20.63 15.71
N ILE A 296 2.47 -21.22 14.54
CA ILE A 296 3.45 -21.35 13.45
C ILE A 296 3.83 -19.98 12.90
N MET A 297 2.85 -19.12 12.58
CA MET A 297 3.10 -17.79 12.02
C MET A 297 3.85 -16.89 12.98
N ASP A 298 3.61 -16.99 14.28
CA ASP A 298 4.25 -16.18 15.32
C ASP A 298 5.59 -16.75 15.81
N ARG A 299 6.01 -17.90 15.27
CA ARG A 299 7.29 -18.51 15.68
C ARG A 299 8.45 -17.56 15.44
N PHE A 300 9.23 -17.29 16.49
CA PHE A 300 10.35 -16.34 16.48
C PHE A 300 9.97 -14.90 16.04
N ALA A 301 8.76 -14.44 16.34
CA ALA A 301 8.23 -13.16 15.86
C ALA A 301 9.17 -11.97 16.10
N ALA A 302 9.59 -11.74 17.35
CA ALA A 302 10.47 -10.63 17.70
C ALA A 302 11.82 -10.69 16.97
N TYR A 303 12.44 -11.88 16.93
CA TYR A 303 13.71 -12.08 16.23
C TYR A 303 13.56 -11.80 14.72
N ARG A 304 12.53 -12.34 14.09
CA ARG A 304 12.30 -12.15 12.63
C ARG A 304 12.09 -10.69 12.28
N VAL A 305 11.26 -9.98 13.02
CA VAL A 305 10.99 -8.56 12.76
C VAL A 305 12.25 -7.72 13.00
N THR A 306 12.95 -7.94 14.12
CA THR A 306 14.17 -7.20 14.44
C THR A 306 15.28 -7.50 13.43
N ALA A 307 15.54 -8.76 13.11
CA ALA A 307 16.56 -9.14 12.15
C ALA A 307 16.27 -8.60 10.75
N ALA A 308 15.03 -8.72 10.25
CA ALA A 308 14.67 -8.18 8.93
C ALA A 308 14.91 -6.66 8.85
N ASN A 309 14.49 -5.91 9.86
CA ASN A 309 14.65 -4.45 9.86
C ASN A 309 16.09 -4.00 10.09
N ALA A 310 16.84 -4.65 11.00
CA ALA A 310 18.26 -4.35 11.23
C ALA A 310 19.10 -4.67 9.96
N CYS A 311 18.85 -5.81 9.33
CA CYS A 311 19.50 -6.16 8.07
C CYS A 311 19.13 -5.20 6.94
N LEU A 312 17.88 -4.75 6.86
CA LEU A 312 17.47 -3.76 5.86
C LEU A 312 18.15 -2.41 6.09
N LEU A 313 18.24 -1.93 7.33
CA LEU A 313 18.98 -0.71 7.68
C LEU A 313 20.45 -0.80 7.30
N LEU A 314 21.09 -1.95 7.59
CA LEU A 314 22.50 -2.19 7.24
C LEU A 314 22.69 -2.26 5.72
N ALA A 315 21.76 -2.89 4.99
CA ALA A 315 21.81 -2.94 3.53
C ALA A 315 21.66 -1.55 2.88
N LEU A 316 20.95 -0.64 3.53
CA LEU A 316 20.73 0.74 3.09
C LEU A 316 21.86 1.70 3.52
N TYR A 317 22.69 1.33 4.49
CA TYR A 317 23.72 2.21 5.03
C TYR A 317 24.87 2.40 4.01
N PRO A 318 25.07 3.63 3.46
CA PRO A 318 26.08 3.86 2.41
C PRO A 318 27.52 3.64 2.88
N GLY A 319 27.80 3.81 4.18
CA GLY A 319 29.13 3.59 4.75
C GLY A 319 29.52 2.13 4.94
N ALA A 320 28.59 1.18 4.75
CA ALA A 320 28.92 -0.23 4.83
C ALA A 320 29.57 -0.73 3.52
N PRO A 321 30.58 -1.63 3.57
CA PRO A 321 31.12 -2.29 2.40
C PRO A 321 30.00 -2.99 1.59
N TRP A 322 30.14 -3.01 0.26
CA TRP A 322 29.11 -3.58 -0.62
C TRP A 322 28.79 -5.05 -0.29
N GLN A 323 29.79 -5.85 0.11
CA GLN A 323 29.61 -7.25 0.51
C GLN A 323 28.69 -7.37 1.73
N VAL A 324 28.89 -6.51 2.75
CA VAL A 324 28.05 -6.44 3.95
C VAL A 324 26.61 -6.08 3.58
N ARG A 325 26.44 -5.11 2.67
CA ARG A 325 25.12 -4.68 2.20
C ARG A 325 24.37 -5.78 1.46
N VAL A 326 25.06 -6.53 0.61
CA VAL A 326 24.49 -7.68 -0.13
C VAL A 326 24.10 -8.80 0.82
N VAL A 327 24.99 -9.18 1.75
CA VAL A 327 24.69 -10.22 2.76
C VAL A 327 23.52 -9.80 3.65
N ALA A 328 23.51 -8.57 4.12
CA ALA A 328 22.39 -8.04 4.92
C ALA A 328 21.07 -8.07 4.14
N GLY A 329 21.07 -7.65 2.87
CA GLY A 329 19.88 -7.72 2.01
C GLY A 329 19.39 -9.16 1.81
N ALA A 330 20.31 -10.12 1.58
CA ALA A 330 19.98 -11.54 1.45
C ALA A 330 19.39 -12.11 2.75
N LEU A 331 19.94 -11.75 3.91
CA LEU A 331 19.42 -12.17 5.21
C LEU A 331 18.02 -11.57 5.48
N ALA A 332 17.81 -10.30 5.16
CA ALA A 332 16.48 -9.69 5.27
C ALA A 332 15.44 -10.43 4.41
N ALA A 333 15.79 -10.76 3.17
CA ALA A 333 14.94 -11.54 2.27
C ALA A 333 14.67 -12.96 2.81
N LEU A 334 15.69 -13.64 3.31
CA LEU A 334 15.58 -14.98 3.89
C LEU A 334 14.64 -14.99 5.11
N VAL A 335 14.80 -14.05 6.03
CA VAL A 335 13.94 -13.95 7.22
C VAL A 335 12.51 -13.66 6.85
N THR A 336 12.29 -12.80 5.84
CA THR A 336 10.96 -12.46 5.34
C THR A 336 10.29 -13.64 4.63
N SER A 337 11.06 -14.49 3.92
CA SER A 337 10.56 -15.66 3.22
C SER A 337 10.00 -16.76 4.13
N TYR A 338 10.23 -16.71 5.44
CA TYR A 338 9.61 -17.62 6.40
C TYR A 338 8.07 -17.62 6.31
N LEU A 339 7.45 -16.54 5.81
CA LEU A 339 6.02 -16.53 5.54
C LEU A 339 5.60 -17.73 4.66
N LEU A 340 6.33 -17.99 3.59
CA LEU A 340 6.03 -19.10 2.66
C LEU A 340 6.17 -20.46 3.36
N ALA A 341 7.24 -20.64 4.13
CA ALA A 341 7.42 -21.85 4.93
C ALA A 341 6.30 -22.01 5.97
N GLY A 342 5.94 -20.94 6.67
CA GLY A 342 4.84 -20.91 7.63
C GLY A 342 3.49 -21.27 7.00
N MET A 343 3.21 -20.75 5.81
CA MET A 343 1.98 -21.10 5.06
C MET A 343 1.94 -22.58 4.69
N ILE A 344 3.06 -23.12 4.17
CA ILE A 344 3.16 -24.57 3.81
C ILE A 344 2.98 -25.45 5.06
N LEU A 345 3.62 -25.10 6.16
CA LEU A 345 3.47 -25.84 7.42
C LEU A 345 2.04 -25.79 7.95
N SER A 346 1.38 -24.64 7.80
CA SER A 346 -0.01 -24.45 8.26
C SER A 346 -1.05 -25.27 7.46
N LEU A 347 -0.70 -25.70 6.22
CA LEU A 347 -1.57 -26.57 5.42
C LEU A 347 -1.59 -28.02 5.93
N ARG A 348 -0.72 -28.38 6.86
CA ARG A 348 -0.61 -29.72 7.44
C ARG A 348 -1.36 -29.88 8.77
N GLU A 349 -1.80 -28.76 9.34
CA GLU A 349 -2.56 -28.69 10.60
C GLU A 349 -4.08 -28.61 10.36
#